data_b9cfd9f40d4bb68b29941a3cd0a7ef22
#
_entry.id   b9cfd9f40d4bb68b29941a3cd0a7ef22
#
_cell.length_a   1.000
_cell.length_b   1.000
_cell.length_c   1.000
_cell.angle_alpha   90.00
_cell.angle_beta   90.00
_cell.angle_gamma   90.00
#
_symmetry.space_group_name_H-M   'P 1'
#
loop_
_entity.id
_entity.type
_entity.pdbx_description
1 polymer ?
#
loop_
_entity_poly.entity_id
_entity_poly.type
_entity_poly.pdbx_seq_one_letter_code
_entity_poly.pdbx_strand_id
1 'polypeptide(L)'
;MELLVCIKQVPDTSEIKLDPETNNLIRTGLPSIVNPYDMHALEAALAVKDQIEGSRVTVVTMGPPQAEEALRQCLALGADDAVLVTDRAFGGADTLATSYTIASAIRHIQRTMNRQFQIIFCG
;
A
#
# COMPACT_ATOMS: atom_id res chain seq x y z
N MET A 1 -7.08 13.69 13.76
CA MET A 1 -5.79 12.96 13.82
C MET A 1 -5.42 12.54 12.41
N GLU A 2 -4.18 12.73 12.00
CA GLU A 2 -3.67 12.31 10.68
C GLU A 2 -3.01 10.94 10.81
N LEU A 3 -3.52 9.97 10.06
CA LEU A 3 -3.08 8.58 10.09
C LEU A 3 -2.51 8.20 8.72
N LEU A 4 -1.42 7.43 8.70
CA LEU A 4 -0.84 6.90 7.48
C LEU A 4 -0.83 5.38 7.53
N VAL A 5 -1.13 4.74 6.40
CA VAL A 5 -1.03 3.28 6.24
C VAL A 5 -0.12 2.97 5.07
N CYS A 6 0.91 2.19 5.32
CA CYS A 6 1.76 1.64 4.25
C CYS A 6 1.13 0.36 3.74
N ILE A 7 0.90 0.26 2.44
CA ILE A 7 0.33 -0.93 1.80
C ILE A 7 1.24 -1.43 0.68
N LYS A 8 1.10 -2.69 0.33
CA LYS A 8 1.78 -3.30 -0.80
C LYS A 8 0.79 -4.10 -1.65
N GLN A 9 0.88 -3.95 -2.96
CA GLN A 9 0.20 -4.81 -3.91
C GLN A 9 1.01 -6.11 -4.07
N VAL A 10 0.33 -7.25 -3.95
CA VAL A 10 0.92 -8.57 -4.13
C VAL A 10 0.07 -9.41 -5.08
N PRO A 11 0.65 -10.39 -5.79
CA PRO A 11 -0.13 -11.34 -6.56
C PRO A 11 -1.09 -12.13 -5.67
N ASP A 12 -2.31 -12.34 -6.14
CA ASP A 12 -3.24 -13.24 -5.46
C ASP A 12 -2.81 -14.68 -5.69
N THR A 13 -2.19 -15.28 -4.67
CA THR A 13 -1.70 -16.66 -4.71
C THR A 13 -2.77 -17.71 -4.42
N SER A 14 -3.99 -17.31 -4.11
CA SER A 14 -5.11 -18.24 -3.89
C SER A 14 -5.54 -18.95 -5.18
N GLU A 15 -5.21 -18.38 -6.34
CA GLU A 15 -5.46 -18.95 -7.68
C GLU A 15 -4.15 -19.40 -8.35
N ILE A 16 -3.44 -20.32 -7.71
CA ILE A 16 -2.21 -20.88 -8.28
C ILE A 16 -2.56 -21.79 -9.47
N LYS A 17 -2.09 -21.40 -10.67
CA LYS A 17 -2.12 -22.24 -11.86
C LYS A 17 -0.72 -22.77 -12.14
N LEU A 18 -0.62 -24.07 -12.31
CA LEU A 18 0.61 -24.73 -12.77
C LEU A 18 0.56 -24.87 -14.28
N ASP A 19 1.70 -24.60 -14.94
CA ASP A 19 1.87 -24.93 -16.36
C ASP A 19 1.86 -26.47 -16.50
N PRO A 20 0.92 -27.05 -17.28
CA PRO A 20 0.85 -28.50 -17.44
C PRO A 20 2.06 -29.10 -18.15
N GLU A 21 2.85 -28.33 -18.92
CA GLU A 21 4.03 -28.80 -19.63
C GLU A 21 5.31 -28.75 -18.79
N THR A 22 5.50 -27.65 -18.00
CA THR A 22 6.75 -27.42 -17.25
C THR A 22 6.60 -27.62 -15.75
N ASN A 23 5.38 -27.77 -15.25
CA ASN A 23 5.05 -27.88 -13.82
C ASN A 23 5.49 -26.63 -13.00
N ASN A 24 5.78 -25.53 -13.66
CA ASN A 24 6.14 -24.27 -13.04
C ASN A 24 4.90 -23.42 -12.73
N LEU A 25 5.00 -22.59 -11.70
CA LEU A 25 3.97 -21.61 -11.37
C LEU A 25 3.80 -20.59 -12.51
N ILE A 26 2.58 -20.49 -13.04
CA ILE A 26 2.22 -19.45 -13.99
C ILE A 26 1.97 -18.17 -13.18
N ARG A 27 2.92 -17.22 -13.25
CA ARG A 27 2.83 -15.93 -12.58
C ARG A 27 2.16 -14.85 -13.44
N THR A 28 2.03 -15.09 -14.74
CA THR A 28 1.39 -14.16 -15.68
C THR A 28 -0.13 -14.31 -15.60
N GLY A 29 -0.84 -13.18 -15.46
CA GLY A 29 -2.31 -13.15 -15.42
C GLY A 29 -2.92 -13.42 -14.03
N LEU A 30 -2.11 -13.50 -12.96
CA LEU A 30 -2.64 -13.52 -11.61
C LEU A 30 -3.18 -12.14 -11.25
N PRO A 31 -4.42 -12.04 -10.70
CA PRO A 31 -4.90 -10.78 -10.16
C PRO A 31 -4.00 -10.32 -9.02
N SER A 32 -3.85 -9.01 -8.91
CA SER A 32 -3.10 -8.40 -7.81
C SER A 32 -4.07 -7.89 -6.76
N ILE A 33 -3.71 -8.10 -5.51
CA ILE A 33 -4.50 -7.68 -4.35
C ILE A 33 -3.64 -6.85 -3.40
N VAL A 34 -4.28 -6.13 -2.51
CA VAL A 34 -3.60 -5.55 -1.34
C VAL A 34 -3.08 -6.70 -0.46
N ASN A 35 -1.85 -6.62 0.00
CA ASN A 35 -1.31 -7.60 0.94
C ASN A 35 -2.28 -7.76 2.13
N PRO A 36 -2.71 -8.99 2.46
CA PRO A 36 -3.67 -9.23 3.54
C PRO A 36 -3.26 -8.66 4.91
N TYR A 37 -1.97 -8.67 5.23
CA TYR A 37 -1.47 -8.05 6.47
C TYR A 37 -1.65 -6.54 6.47
N ASP A 38 -1.48 -5.90 5.32
CA ASP A 38 -1.68 -4.46 5.19
C ASP A 38 -3.17 -4.10 5.26
N MET A 39 -4.06 -5.00 4.90
CA MET A 39 -5.51 -4.83 5.11
C MET A 39 -5.86 -4.73 6.59
N HIS A 40 -5.21 -5.50 7.44
CA HIS A 40 -5.38 -5.37 8.90
C HIS A 40 -4.89 -4.00 9.40
N ALA A 41 -3.77 -3.52 8.86
CA ALA A 41 -3.26 -2.19 9.18
C ALA A 41 -4.24 -1.09 8.76
N LEU A 42 -4.83 -1.20 7.57
CA LEU A 42 -5.86 -0.27 7.09
C LEU A 42 -7.09 -0.30 8.00
N GLU A 43 -7.57 -1.48 8.34
CA GLU A 43 -8.73 -1.64 9.22
C GLU A 43 -8.50 -1.02 10.59
N ALA A 44 -7.31 -1.20 11.17
CA ALA A 44 -6.94 -0.57 12.42
C ALA A 44 -6.95 0.97 12.33
N ALA A 45 -6.43 1.52 11.24
CA ALA A 45 -6.46 2.97 11.01
C ALA A 45 -7.89 3.50 10.83
N LEU A 46 -8.73 2.78 10.09
CA LEU A 46 -10.14 3.16 9.91
C LEU A 46 -10.92 3.10 11.24
N ALA A 47 -10.63 2.10 12.08
CA ALA A 47 -11.24 2.02 13.40
C ALA A 47 -10.87 3.21 14.30
N VAL A 48 -9.63 3.69 14.23
CA VAL A 48 -9.22 4.92 14.92
C VAL A 48 -9.95 6.14 14.34
N LYS A 49 -10.04 6.21 13.01
CA LYS A 49 -10.78 7.29 12.33
C LYS A 49 -12.24 7.36 12.80
N ASP A 50 -12.89 6.23 12.94
CA ASP A 50 -14.29 6.16 13.37
C ASP A 50 -14.49 6.63 14.82
N GLN A 51 -13.48 6.47 15.66
CA GLN A 51 -13.55 6.84 17.07
C GLN A 51 -13.13 8.29 17.35
N ILE A 52 -12.30 8.88 16.50
CA ILE A 52 -11.74 10.21 16.72
C ILE A 52 -12.21 11.12 15.58
N GLU A 53 -13.15 12.00 15.89
CA GLU A 53 -13.69 12.99 14.96
C GLU A 53 -12.58 13.85 14.34
N GLY A 54 -12.70 14.14 13.05
CA GLY A 54 -11.72 14.94 12.30
C GLY A 54 -10.49 14.15 11.85
N SER A 55 -10.45 12.83 12.09
CA SER A 55 -9.35 11.98 11.64
C SER A 55 -9.40 11.72 10.15
N ARG A 56 -8.21 11.61 9.54
CA ARG A 56 -8.03 11.26 8.12
C ARG A 56 -7.03 10.12 7.99
N VAL A 57 -7.28 9.26 7.02
CA VAL A 57 -6.41 8.12 6.68
C VAL A 57 -5.85 8.32 5.29
N THR A 58 -4.54 8.39 5.21
CA THR A 58 -3.78 8.41 3.94
C THR A 58 -3.11 7.06 3.75
N VAL A 59 -3.28 6.45 2.58
CA VAL A 59 -2.56 5.22 2.22
C VAL A 59 -1.42 5.55 1.27
N VAL A 60 -0.28 4.89 1.45
CA VAL A 60 0.90 5.04 0.59
C VAL A 60 1.39 3.68 0.15
N THR A 61 1.75 3.56 -1.11
CA THR A 61 2.42 2.38 -1.64
C THR A 61 3.56 2.75 -2.57
N MET A 62 4.64 1.97 -2.54
CA MET A 62 5.71 2.02 -3.53
C MET A 62 5.52 0.84 -4.48
N GLY A 63 5.41 1.12 -5.76
CA GLY A 63 5.21 0.06 -6.75
C GLY A 63 5.08 0.58 -8.16
N PRO A 64 4.87 -0.33 -9.13
CA PRO A 64 4.63 0.05 -10.51
C PRO A 64 3.27 0.77 -10.65
N PRO A 65 3.00 1.40 -11.81
CA PRO A 65 1.73 2.10 -12.03
C PRO A 65 0.48 1.28 -11.76
N GLN A 66 0.53 -0.04 -11.93
CA GLN A 66 -0.60 -0.95 -11.67
C GLN A 66 -0.99 -1.00 -10.18
N ALA A 67 -0.09 -0.61 -9.26
CA ALA A 67 -0.39 -0.53 -7.84
C ALA A 67 -1.45 0.52 -7.50
N GLU A 68 -1.79 1.40 -8.44
CA GLU A 68 -2.92 2.33 -8.31
C GLU A 68 -4.24 1.60 -8.01
N GLU A 69 -4.43 0.40 -8.54
CA GLU A 69 -5.64 -0.39 -8.29
C GLU A 69 -5.78 -0.76 -6.81
N ALA A 70 -4.69 -1.15 -6.16
CA ALA A 70 -4.68 -1.42 -4.73
C ALA A 70 -5.05 -0.17 -3.90
N LEU A 71 -4.55 0.99 -4.30
CA LEU A 71 -4.91 2.27 -3.68
C LEU A 71 -6.40 2.58 -3.84
N ARG A 72 -6.96 2.33 -5.02
CA ARG A 72 -8.40 2.51 -5.26
C ARG A 72 -9.26 1.64 -4.36
N GLN A 73 -8.84 0.40 -4.11
CA GLN A 73 -9.52 -0.49 -3.17
C GLN A 73 -9.50 0.09 -1.74
N CYS A 74 -8.37 0.64 -1.32
CA CYS A 74 -8.26 1.27 0.00
C CYS A 74 -9.16 2.52 0.13
N LEU A 75 -9.24 3.33 -0.93
CA LEU A 75 -10.16 4.48 -0.96
C LEU A 75 -11.63 4.02 -0.87
N ALA A 76 -11.99 2.96 -1.58
CA ALA A 76 -13.35 2.39 -1.52
C ALA A 76 -13.71 1.87 -0.13
N LEU A 77 -12.73 1.44 0.66
CA LEU A 77 -12.92 0.97 2.03
C LEU A 77 -13.01 2.09 3.07
N GLY A 78 -12.65 3.31 2.72
CA GLY A 78 -12.80 4.46 3.61
C GLY A 78 -11.55 5.31 3.83
N ALA A 79 -10.43 5.00 3.19
CA ALA A 79 -9.28 5.91 3.19
C ALA A 79 -9.64 7.23 2.50
N ASP A 80 -9.06 8.33 2.95
CA ASP A 80 -9.35 9.67 2.45
C ASP A 80 -8.43 10.09 1.32
N ASP A 81 -7.16 9.73 1.42
CA ASP A 81 -6.13 10.07 0.44
C ASP A 81 -5.29 8.83 0.09
N ALA A 82 -4.76 8.80 -1.13
CA ALA A 82 -3.89 7.74 -1.59
C ALA A 82 -2.71 8.32 -2.36
N VAL A 83 -1.51 7.79 -2.10
CA VAL A 83 -0.28 8.23 -2.72
C VAL A 83 0.47 7.04 -3.32
N LEU A 84 0.74 7.12 -4.61
CA LEU A 84 1.58 6.16 -5.32
C LEU A 84 2.99 6.70 -5.48
N VAL A 85 3.96 5.97 -4.94
CA VAL A 85 5.38 6.26 -5.10
C VAL A 85 5.91 5.31 -6.18
N THR A 86 6.13 5.82 -7.38
CA THR A 86 6.47 4.99 -8.53
C THR A 86 7.63 5.57 -9.33
N ASP A 87 8.59 4.72 -9.66
CA ASP A 87 9.69 4.96 -10.58
C ASP A 87 10.28 3.61 -10.98
N ARG A 88 10.78 3.50 -12.20
CA ARG A 88 11.46 2.28 -12.66
C ARG A 88 12.70 1.93 -11.80
N ALA A 89 13.36 2.95 -11.25
CA ALA A 89 14.52 2.78 -10.37
C ALA A 89 14.19 2.01 -9.07
N PHE A 90 12.92 1.94 -8.67
CA PHE A 90 12.49 1.20 -7.47
C PHE A 90 12.35 -0.29 -7.69
N GLY A 91 12.37 -0.74 -8.94
CA GLY A 91 12.29 -2.16 -9.27
C GLY A 91 13.45 -2.96 -8.66
N GLY A 92 13.15 -4.03 -7.94
CA GLY A 92 14.15 -4.87 -7.28
C GLY A 92 14.76 -4.27 -6.02
N ALA A 93 14.19 -3.20 -5.48
CA ALA A 93 14.66 -2.60 -4.21
C ALA A 93 14.55 -3.61 -3.06
N ASP A 94 15.59 -3.67 -2.24
CA ASP A 94 15.57 -4.44 -1.01
C ASP A 94 14.78 -3.70 0.10
N THR A 95 14.69 -4.30 1.28
CA THR A 95 13.95 -3.73 2.41
C THR A 95 14.53 -2.40 2.88
N LEU A 96 15.84 -2.23 2.86
CA LEU A 96 16.50 -0.98 3.24
C LEU A 96 16.18 0.14 2.24
N ALA A 97 16.32 -0.12 0.94
CA ALA A 97 16.03 0.85 -0.11
C ALA A 97 14.54 1.21 -0.12
N THR A 98 13.66 0.23 0.07
CA THR A 98 12.22 0.43 0.16
C THR A 98 11.85 1.30 1.36
N SER A 99 12.38 1.01 2.53
CA SER A 99 12.08 1.79 3.75
C SER A 99 12.60 3.22 3.65
N TYR A 100 13.78 3.43 3.07
CA TYR A 100 14.33 4.76 2.81
C TYR A 100 13.42 5.56 1.85
N THR A 101 12.98 4.94 0.77
CA THR A 101 12.10 5.55 -0.24
C THR A 101 10.76 5.94 0.38
N ILE A 102 10.14 5.05 1.12
CA ILE A 102 8.86 5.30 1.80
C ILE A 102 9.02 6.41 2.86
N ALA A 103 10.07 6.38 3.67
CA ALA A 103 10.32 7.43 4.66
C ALA A 103 10.52 8.81 4.00
N SER A 104 11.22 8.86 2.88
CA SER A 104 11.41 10.10 2.10
C SER A 104 10.10 10.60 1.51
N ALA A 105 9.27 9.69 0.99
CA ALA A 105 7.94 10.00 0.48
C ALA A 105 7.03 10.56 1.57
N ILE A 106 7.02 9.94 2.75
CA ILE A 106 6.23 10.41 3.90
C ILE A 106 6.62 11.84 4.29
N ARG A 107 7.92 12.11 4.39
CA ARG A 107 8.40 13.48 4.70
C ARG A 107 7.96 14.48 3.63
N HIS A 108 8.01 14.09 2.36
CA HIS A 108 7.57 14.92 1.24
C HIS A 108 6.06 15.20 1.31
N ILE A 109 5.26 14.18 1.58
CA ILE A 109 3.80 14.31 1.73
C ILE A 109 3.47 15.27 2.87
N GLN A 110 4.12 15.11 4.02
CA GLN A 110 3.90 15.99 5.18
C GLN A 110 4.19 17.45 4.86
N ARG A 111 5.29 17.72 4.15
CA ARG A 111 5.65 19.09 3.73
C ARG A 111 4.69 19.64 2.70
N THR A 112 4.35 18.87 1.67
CA THR A 112 3.52 19.31 0.55
C THR A 112 2.07 19.55 0.97
N MET A 113 1.53 18.68 1.82
CA MET A 113 0.15 18.76 2.30
C MET A 113 0.01 19.57 3.59
N ASN A 114 1.11 20.06 4.14
CA ASN A 114 1.17 20.77 5.42
C ASN A 114 0.45 19.99 6.55
N ARG A 115 0.74 18.70 6.63
CA ARG A 115 0.17 17.77 7.61
C ARG A 115 1.28 17.00 8.30
N GLN A 116 1.00 16.51 9.50
CA GLN A 116 1.92 15.64 10.22
C GLN A 116 1.16 14.40 10.67
N PHE A 117 1.64 13.23 10.26
CA PHE A 117 1.05 11.96 10.67
C PHE A 117 1.41 11.67 12.12
N GLN A 118 0.39 11.46 12.95
CA GLN A 118 0.56 11.08 14.34
C GLN A 118 0.81 9.59 14.52
N ILE A 119 0.21 8.75 13.65
CA ILE A 119 0.37 7.30 13.69
C ILE A 119 0.63 6.81 12.28
N ILE A 120 1.59 5.89 12.17
CA ILE A 120 1.90 5.17 10.92
C ILE A 120 1.66 3.69 11.17
N PHE A 121 0.77 3.09 10.39
CA PHE A 121 0.45 1.67 10.43
C PHE A 121 1.19 0.92 9.33
N CYS A 122 1.76 -0.21 9.68
CA CYS A 122 2.38 -1.16 8.75
C CYS A 122 1.88 -2.57 9.07
N GLY A 123 1.59 -3.34 8.02
CA GLY A 123 1.19 -4.74 8.13
C GLY A 123 2.35 -5.72 8.22
#